data_e7657509e633786e5d92cf3cb3cbe763
#
_entry.id   e7657509e633786e5d92cf3cb3cbe763
#
_cell.length_a   1.000
_cell.length_b   1.000
_cell.length_c   1.000
_cell.angle_alpha   90.00
_cell.angle_beta   90.00
_cell.angle_gamma   90.00
#
_symmetry.space_group_name_H-M   'P 1'
#
loop_
_entity.id
_entity.type
_entity.pdbx_description
1 polymer ?
#
loop_
_entity_poly.entity_id
_entity_poly.type
_entity_poly.pdbx_seq_one_letter_code
_entity_poly.pdbx_strand_id
1 'polypeptide(L)'
;REVRGGGEEQWLREINERELPERIDPDNGPLIRTVAIATDAGAHDLLVVVPHIIADGTTVLTLAEQWLTLAADPAAQPWTASALPPAEDLRPRRFTGDEGAARLAEQTAQDEALVGRHRPGRIEPSNPVPLEARRTRLLHRELDGAQLEQLQRRAREHGTTVHGALTAALAIAAGHDHQRRPSHIAIGSPIDFRDELEPPVRPDEVGTYVATVPVVLDIARPFWEVARALTDDLGERRRQGHHFNLVTLVASAAPRCMADARPFMAFMEAEGPINLCSSNIGRYPFPERIGALRLSDAQFLTGISVNGYFVAAINSSHGRLFWNFTYIDEAVPGERAERLAKDCLGTLLSAIHAPQRSALEEQ
;
A
#
# COMPACT_ATOMS: atom_id res chain seq x y z
N ARG A 1 -23.68 -0.04 10.09
CA ARG A 1 -23.74 -0.47 11.51
C ARG A 1 -23.25 0.67 12.41
N GLU A 2 -23.82 0.84 13.56
CA GLU A 2 -23.40 1.78 14.60
C GLU A 2 -22.77 1.03 15.77
N VAL A 3 -21.64 1.55 16.29
CA VAL A 3 -20.94 1.06 17.48
C VAL A 3 -20.91 2.18 18.51
N ARG A 4 -21.21 1.90 19.77
CA ARG A 4 -21.23 2.89 20.85
C ARG A 4 -20.17 2.60 21.89
N GLY A 5 -19.51 3.67 22.33
CA GLY A 5 -18.57 3.68 23.44
C GLY A 5 -17.18 3.20 23.09
N GLY A 6 -16.19 3.73 23.76
CA GLY A 6 -14.78 3.41 23.63
C GLY A 6 -13.94 4.67 23.48
N GLY A 7 -12.71 4.64 24.06
CA GLY A 7 -11.75 5.73 23.93
C GLY A 7 -11.24 5.94 22.51
N GLU A 8 -10.27 6.82 22.32
CA GLU A 8 -9.71 7.23 21.04
C GLU A 8 -9.25 6.09 20.11
N GLU A 9 -8.94 4.91 20.64
CA GLU A 9 -8.52 3.75 19.85
C GLU A 9 -9.66 2.76 19.52
N GLN A 10 -10.92 3.11 19.72
CA GLN A 10 -12.04 2.20 19.45
C GLN A 10 -12.11 1.78 17.99
N TRP A 11 -11.84 2.70 17.06
CA TRP A 11 -11.78 2.40 15.63
C TRP A 11 -10.72 1.33 15.30
N LEU A 12 -9.55 1.40 15.95
CA LEU A 12 -8.46 0.44 15.74
C LEU A 12 -8.84 -0.96 16.25
N ARG A 13 -9.50 -1.04 17.41
CA ARG A 13 -10.03 -2.30 17.93
C ARG A 13 -11.10 -2.88 17.02
N GLU A 14 -12.05 -2.05 16.57
CA GLU A 14 -13.10 -2.46 15.65
C GLU A 14 -12.53 -3.05 14.35
N ILE A 15 -11.53 -2.40 13.78
CA ILE A 15 -10.83 -2.89 12.59
C ILE A 15 -10.16 -4.23 12.86
N ASN A 16 -9.39 -4.35 13.94
CA ASN A 16 -8.61 -5.56 14.25
C ASN A 16 -9.45 -6.76 14.68
N GLU A 17 -10.51 -6.52 15.43
CA GLU A 17 -11.30 -7.60 16.05
C GLU A 17 -12.46 -8.04 15.17
N ARG A 18 -12.92 -7.16 14.26
CA ARG A 18 -14.11 -7.41 13.47
C ARG A 18 -13.94 -7.17 11.98
N GLU A 19 -13.57 -5.95 11.55
CA GLU A 19 -13.68 -5.59 10.14
C GLU A 19 -12.67 -6.32 9.25
N LEU A 20 -11.44 -6.54 9.71
CA LEU A 20 -10.44 -7.33 8.99
C LEU A 20 -10.74 -8.84 9.01
N PRO A 21 -11.17 -9.45 10.16
CA PRO A 21 -11.55 -10.86 10.19
C PRO A 21 -12.85 -11.20 9.45
N GLU A 22 -13.82 -10.30 9.42
CA GLU A 22 -15.14 -10.55 8.84
C GLU A 22 -15.10 -10.40 7.32
N ARG A 23 -15.19 -11.54 6.63
CA ARG A 23 -15.16 -11.58 5.17
C ARG A 23 -16.41 -10.92 4.57
N ILE A 24 -16.23 -10.27 3.44
CA ILE A 24 -17.34 -9.84 2.57
C ILE A 24 -17.57 -10.97 1.57
N ASP A 25 -18.81 -11.43 1.47
CA ASP A 25 -19.20 -12.45 0.50
C ASP A 25 -19.29 -11.81 -0.90
N PRO A 26 -18.41 -12.19 -1.84
CA PRO A 26 -18.42 -11.58 -3.17
C PRO A 26 -19.60 -12.02 -4.04
N ASP A 27 -20.23 -13.15 -3.73
CA ASP A 27 -21.30 -13.73 -4.53
C ASP A 27 -22.67 -13.15 -4.15
N ASN A 28 -22.90 -12.91 -2.85
CA ASN A 28 -24.20 -12.45 -2.36
C ASN A 28 -24.20 -10.96 -1.95
N GLY A 29 -23.03 -10.35 -1.73
CA GLY A 29 -22.93 -8.93 -1.32
C GLY A 29 -23.62 -8.61 0.01
N PRO A 30 -23.81 -7.33 0.34
CA PRO A 30 -23.28 -6.17 -0.38
C PRO A 30 -21.76 -6.09 -0.34
N LEU A 31 -21.14 -5.60 -1.41
CA LEU A 31 -19.69 -5.48 -1.52
C LEU A 31 -19.11 -4.27 -0.77
N ILE A 32 -19.96 -3.53 -0.07
CA ILE A 32 -19.56 -2.39 0.76
C ILE A 32 -20.20 -2.53 2.15
N ARG A 33 -19.38 -2.33 3.17
CA ARG A 33 -19.85 -2.27 4.56
C ARG A 33 -19.41 -0.96 5.18
N THR A 34 -20.31 -0.26 5.86
CA THR A 34 -20.03 0.99 6.54
C THR A 34 -20.27 0.84 8.04
N VAL A 35 -19.40 1.43 8.84
CA VAL A 35 -19.51 1.44 10.30
C VAL A 35 -19.34 2.87 10.80
N ALA A 36 -20.23 3.30 11.68
CA ALA A 36 -20.11 4.53 12.43
C ALA A 36 -19.84 4.20 13.90
N ILE A 37 -18.75 4.69 14.42
CA ILE A 37 -18.31 4.48 15.82
C ILE A 37 -18.48 5.80 16.54
N ALA A 38 -19.44 5.88 17.45
CA ALA A 38 -19.65 7.07 18.26
C ALA A 38 -18.55 7.18 19.32
N THR A 39 -17.85 8.30 19.36
CA THR A 39 -16.84 8.59 20.36
C THR A 39 -17.44 9.35 21.55
N ASP A 40 -16.77 9.30 22.71
CA ASP A 40 -17.19 10.00 23.92
C ASP A 40 -17.15 11.56 23.76
N ALA A 41 -16.39 12.05 22.76
CA ALA A 41 -16.29 13.47 22.44
C ALA A 41 -17.43 14.01 21.55
N GLY A 42 -18.42 13.17 21.20
CA GLY A 42 -19.53 13.53 20.31
C GLY A 42 -19.15 13.58 18.83
N ALA A 43 -17.98 13.05 18.47
CA ALA A 43 -17.56 12.79 17.10
C ALA A 43 -17.87 11.34 16.70
N HIS A 44 -17.62 11.00 15.45
CA HIS A 44 -17.75 9.63 14.95
C HIS A 44 -16.54 9.27 14.10
N ASP A 45 -15.97 8.08 14.34
CA ASP A 45 -15.09 7.44 13.37
C ASP A 45 -15.93 6.69 12.35
N LEU A 46 -15.64 6.90 11.08
CA LEU A 46 -16.40 6.30 9.98
C LEU A 46 -15.51 5.33 9.22
N LEU A 47 -15.94 4.08 9.12
CA LEU A 47 -15.24 3.04 8.37
C LEU A 47 -16.01 2.69 7.10
N VAL A 48 -15.31 2.60 6.00
CA VAL A 48 -15.79 2.05 4.73
C VAL A 48 -14.93 0.83 4.39
N VAL A 49 -15.56 -0.32 4.29
CA VAL A 49 -14.89 -1.61 4.05
C VAL A 49 -15.38 -2.18 2.73
N VAL A 50 -14.44 -2.49 1.85
CA VAL A 50 -14.70 -3.08 0.53
C VAL A 50 -13.69 -4.19 0.24
N PRO A 51 -14.04 -5.22 -0.54
CA PRO A 51 -13.06 -6.21 -1.01
C PRO A 51 -12.05 -5.53 -1.95
N HIS A 52 -10.77 -5.84 -1.77
CA HIS A 52 -9.71 -5.22 -2.59
C HIS A 52 -9.80 -5.56 -4.10
N ILE A 53 -10.59 -6.57 -4.47
CA ILE A 53 -10.85 -6.91 -5.88
C ILE A 53 -11.61 -5.81 -6.65
N ILE A 54 -12.34 -4.94 -5.95
CA ILE A 54 -13.14 -3.87 -6.57
C ILE A 54 -12.63 -2.46 -6.27
N ALA A 55 -11.67 -2.30 -5.36
CA ALA A 55 -11.20 -0.99 -4.93
C ALA A 55 -9.74 -1.01 -4.50
N ASP A 56 -8.97 -0.06 -5.00
CA ASP A 56 -7.67 0.32 -4.45
C ASP A 56 -7.78 1.46 -3.44
N GLY A 57 -6.63 1.95 -2.93
CA GLY A 57 -6.59 2.99 -1.91
C GLY A 57 -7.25 4.31 -2.33
N THR A 58 -7.12 4.71 -3.59
CA THR A 58 -7.78 5.91 -4.14
C THR A 58 -9.29 5.68 -4.23
N THR A 59 -9.70 4.54 -4.78
CA THR A 59 -11.11 4.19 -4.93
C THR A 59 -11.84 4.13 -3.59
N VAL A 60 -11.24 3.55 -2.54
CA VAL A 60 -11.93 3.45 -1.24
C VAL A 60 -12.17 4.82 -0.60
N LEU A 61 -11.24 5.75 -0.74
CA LEU A 61 -11.43 7.13 -0.26
C LEU A 61 -12.48 7.88 -1.09
N THR A 62 -12.49 7.68 -2.41
CA THR A 62 -13.54 8.22 -3.29
C THR A 62 -14.93 7.70 -2.91
N LEU A 63 -15.07 6.41 -2.65
CA LEU A 63 -16.33 5.82 -2.20
C LEU A 63 -16.77 6.38 -0.83
N ALA A 64 -15.83 6.61 0.08
CA ALA A 64 -16.13 7.24 1.37
C ALA A 64 -16.64 8.67 1.20
N GLU A 65 -16.02 9.47 0.32
CA GLU A 65 -16.46 10.83 -0.01
C GLU A 65 -17.86 10.84 -0.63
N GLN A 66 -18.12 9.96 -1.60
CA GLN A 66 -19.45 9.81 -2.23
C GLN A 66 -20.51 9.43 -1.21
N TRP A 67 -20.23 8.44 -0.37
CA TRP A 67 -21.14 8.03 0.69
C TRP A 67 -21.49 9.17 1.63
N LEU A 68 -20.48 9.93 2.10
CA LEU A 68 -20.69 11.07 2.98
C LEU A 68 -21.45 12.20 2.31
N THR A 69 -21.22 12.44 1.02
CA THR A 69 -21.95 13.44 0.24
C THR A 69 -23.43 13.11 0.18
N LEU A 70 -23.77 11.85 -0.13
CA LEU A 70 -25.16 11.37 -0.16
C LEU A 70 -25.82 11.37 1.23
N ALA A 71 -25.05 11.06 2.28
CA ALA A 71 -25.54 11.10 3.65
C ALA A 71 -25.81 12.53 4.15
N ALA A 72 -24.99 13.49 3.73
CA ALA A 72 -25.13 14.90 4.12
C ALA A 72 -26.24 15.64 3.37
N ASP A 73 -26.58 15.21 2.16
CA ASP A 73 -27.64 15.79 1.34
C ASP A 73 -28.53 14.70 0.73
N PRO A 74 -29.70 14.45 1.32
CA PRO A 74 -30.67 13.47 0.79
C PRO A 74 -31.19 13.77 -0.63
N ALA A 75 -31.00 15.00 -1.13
CA ALA A 75 -31.38 15.39 -2.49
C ALA A 75 -30.21 15.17 -3.49
N ALA A 76 -29.01 14.88 -3.01
CA ALA A 76 -27.86 14.59 -3.87
C ALA A 76 -28.16 13.36 -4.75
N GLN A 77 -27.77 13.46 -6.02
CA GLN A 77 -27.92 12.35 -6.93
C GLN A 77 -26.69 11.45 -6.89
N PRO A 78 -26.86 10.13 -6.90
CA PRO A 78 -25.74 9.21 -7.03
C PRO A 78 -24.97 9.49 -8.32
N TRP A 79 -23.67 9.35 -8.28
CA TRP A 79 -22.87 9.38 -9.50
C TRP A 79 -23.22 8.17 -10.35
N THR A 80 -23.49 8.42 -11.61
CA THR A 80 -23.74 7.37 -12.58
C THR A 80 -22.55 7.28 -13.52
N ALA A 81 -21.95 6.12 -13.60
CA ALA A 81 -20.90 5.81 -14.56
C ALA A 81 -21.28 4.53 -15.32
N SER A 82 -20.90 4.45 -16.57
CA SER A 82 -20.95 3.19 -17.31
C SER A 82 -19.86 2.27 -16.78
N ALA A 83 -20.15 0.97 -16.73
CA ALA A 83 -19.11 -0.01 -16.39
C ALA A 83 -17.97 0.08 -17.40
N LEU A 84 -16.75 0.16 -16.88
CA LEU A 84 -15.54 0.11 -17.70
C LEU A 84 -15.24 -1.34 -18.07
N PRO A 85 -14.53 -1.57 -19.19
CA PRO A 85 -13.89 -2.85 -19.46
C PRO A 85 -12.89 -3.20 -18.35
N PRO A 86 -12.50 -4.48 -18.21
CA PRO A 86 -11.42 -4.87 -17.32
C PRO A 86 -10.13 -4.06 -17.60
N ALA A 87 -9.36 -3.75 -16.55
CA ALA A 87 -8.13 -2.95 -16.69
C ALA A 87 -7.13 -3.55 -17.69
N GLU A 88 -7.10 -4.88 -17.79
CA GLU A 88 -6.29 -5.60 -18.77
C GLU A 88 -6.67 -5.31 -20.22
N ASP A 89 -7.90 -4.92 -20.52
CA ASP A 89 -8.36 -4.58 -21.87
C ASP A 89 -8.10 -3.09 -22.20
N LEU A 90 -7.82 -2.28 -21.20
CA LEU A 90 -7.50 -0.86 -21.32
C LEU A 90 -5.99 -0.57 -21.41
N ARG A 91 -5.16 -1.61 -21.39
CA ARG A 91 -3.69 -1.43 -21.49
C ARG A 91 -3.30 -0.80 -22.82
N PRO A 92 -2.25 0.05 -22.84
CA PRO A 92 -1.66 0.51 -24.10
C PRO A 92 -1.24 -0.66 -24.98
N ARG A 93 -1.47 -0.55 -26.29
CA ARG A 93 -1.27 -1.66 -27.25
C ARG A 93 0.10 -2.30 -27.19
N ARG A 94 1.17 -1.53 -26.89
CA ARG A 94 2.55 -2.03 -26.75
C ARG A 94 2.74 -3.05 -25.60
N PHE A 95 1.75 -3.21 -24.73
CA PHE A 95 1.76 -4.19 -23.63
C PHE A 95 0.77 -5.35 -23.86
N THR A 96 0.30 -5.52 -25.09
CA THR A 96 -0.63 -6.59 -25.47
C THR A 96 -0.03 -7.49 -26.53
N GLY A 97 -0.59 -8.67 -26.71
CA GLY A 97 -0.15 -9.63 -27.74
C GLY A 97 1.32 -10.03 -27.61
N ASP A 98 1.96 -10.35 -28.74
CA ASP A 98 3.36 -10.84 -28.79
C ASP A 98 4.35 -9.79 -28.28
N GLU A 99 4.13 -8.50 -28.56
CA GLU A 99 4.98 -7.40 -28.05
C GLU A 99 4.93 -7.33 -26.52
N GLY A 100 3.73 -7.39 -25.93
CA GLY A 100 3.55 -7.41 -24.48
C GLY A 100 4.20 -8.64 -23.83
N ALA A 101 4.06 -9.81 -24.45
CA ALA A 101 4.70 -11.05 -23.98
C ALA A 101 6.23 -10.96 -24.00
N ALA A 102 6.81 -10.39 -25.07
CA ALA A 102 8.24 -10.20 -25.19
C ALA A 102 8.78 -9.24 -24.10
N ARG A 103 8.11 -8.11 -23.87
CA ARG A 103 8.46 -7.16 -22.80
C ARG A 103 8.39 -7.79 -21.40
N LEU A 104 7.36 -8.58 -21.14
CA LEU A 104 7.23 -9.32 -19.90
C LEU A 104 8.40 -10.30 -19.70
N ALA A 105 8.75 -11.07 -20.75
CA ALA A 105 9.84 -12.04 -20.68
C ALA A 105 11.20 -11.34 -20.44
N GLU A 106 11.46 -10.22 -21.09
CA GLU A 106 12.68 -9.44 -20.90
C GLU A 106 12.77 -8.90 -19.44
N GLN A 107 11.70 -8.30 -18.93
CA GLN A 107 11.66 -7.83 -17.54
C GLN A 107 11.85 -8.97 -16.55
N THR A 108 11.17 -10.11 -16.74
CA THR A 108 11.29 -11.27 -15.86
C THR A 108 12.74 -11.73 -15.79
N ALA A 109 13.43 -11.86 -16.93
CA ALA A 109 14.83 -12.23 -16.96
C ALA A 109 15.75 -11.24 -16.25
N GLN A 110 15.48 -9.93 -16.38
CA GLN A 110 16.23 -8.88 -15.67
C GLN A 110 16.01 -8.96 -14.14
N ASP A 111 14.77 -9.11 -13.69
CA ASP A 111 14.41 -9.21 -12.27
C ASP A 111 14.97 -10.51 -11.64
N GLU A 112 14.92 -11.65 -12.34
CA GLU A 112 15.55 -12.91 -11.93
C GLU A 112 17.08 -12.77 -11.78
N ALA A 113 17.73 -12.12 -12.74
CA ALA A 113 19.17 -11.85 -12.68
C ALA A 113 19.54 -10.95 -11.49
N LEU A 114 18.71 -9.94 -11.20
CA LEU A 114 18.88 -9.04 -10.06
C LEU A 114 18.74 -9.78 -8.73
N VAL A 115 17.67 -10.56 -8.58
CA VAL A 115 17.41 -11.39 -7.40
C VAL A 115 18.51 -12.44 -7.22
N GLY A 116 18.91 -13.12 -8.28
CA GLY A 116 19.99 -14.13 -8.25
C GLY A 116 21.33 -13.54 -7.83
N ARG A 117 21.65 -12.31 -8.26
CA ARG A 117 22.87 -11.59 -7.92
C ARG A 117 22.91 -11.15 -6.46
N HIS A 118 21.83 -10.53 -5.97
CA HIS A 118 21.82 -9.87 -4.68
C HIS A 118 21.22 -10.72 -3.55
N ARG A 119 20.42 -11.75 -3.89
CA ARG A 119 19.74 -12.63 -2.92
C ARG A 119 19.08 -11.81 -1.81
N PRO A 120 18.19 -10.88 -2.15
CA PRO A 120 17.62 -9.95 -1.18
C PRO A 120 16.84 -10.68 -0.10
N GLY A 121 16.90 -10.13 1.13
CA GLY A 121 16.08 -10.59 2.23
C GLY A 121 14.60 -10.24 2.01
N ARG A 122 13.73 -11.02 2.66
CA ARG A 122 12.29 -10.81 2.76
C ARG A 122 11.89 -10.93 4.23
N ILE A 123 10.66 -10.61 4.60
CA ILE A 123 10.17 -10.92 5.95
C ILE A 123 10.12 -12.45 6.10
N GLU A 124 10.92 -13.00 7.03
CA GLU A 124 10.88 -14.42 7.38
C GLU A 124 9.72 -14.65 8.37
N PRO A 125 8.74 -15.51 8.06
CA PRO A 125 7.66 -15.80 9.01
C PRO A 125 8.21 -16.48 10.26
N SER A 126 7.77 -16.04 11.44
CA SER A 126 8.11 -16.70 12.71
C SER A 126 7.49 -18.10 12.78
N ASN A 127 6.27 -18.22 12.27
CA ASN A 127 5.57 -19.48 12.13
C ASN A 127 4.93 -19.57 10.75
N PRO A 128 4.92 -20.76 10.10
CA PRO A 128 4.11 -20.99 8.91
C PRO A 128 2.63 -20.91 9.27
N VAL A 129 1.87 -20.09 8.54
CA VAL A 129 0.43 -19.95 8.72
C VAL A 129 -0.28 -20.33 7.43
N PRO A 130 -1.06 -21.43 7.43
CA PRO A 130 -1.86 -21.80 6.27
C PRO A 130 -2.79 -20.65 5.86
N LEU A 131 -3.01 -20.48 4.56
CA LEU A 131 -3.77 -19.37 4.02
C LEU A 131 -5.14 -19.18 4.67
N GLU A 132 -5.85 -20.28 4.88
CA GLU A 132 -7.20 -20.29 5.47
C GLU A 132 -7.22 -19.85 6.94
N ALA A 133 -6.08 -19.97 7.63
CA ALA A 133 -5.91 -19.58 9.03
C ALA A 133 -5.35 -18.16 9.20
N ARG A 134 -4.91 -17.52 8.12
CA ARG A 134 -4.30 -16.19 8.20
C ARG A 134 -5.29 -15.16 8.69
N ARG A 135 -4.82 -14.35 9.64
CA ARG A 135 -5.55 -13.19 10.17
C ARG A 135 -4.70 -11.95 9.98
N THR A 136 -5.29 -10.96 9.35
CA THR A 136 -4.66 -9.65 9.23
C THR A 136 -4.89 -8.84 10.49
N ARG A 137 -3.84 -8.15 10.95
CA ARG A 137 -3.86 -7.18 12.04
C ARG A 137 -3.31 -5.86 11.55
N LEU A 138 -3.70 -4.79 12.23
CA LEU A 138 -3.34 -3.41 11.92
C LEU A 138 -2.60 -2.77 13.10
N LEU A 139 -1.51 -2.07 12.79
CA LEU A 139 -0.87 -1.07 13.65
C LEU A 139 -0.96 0.29 12.97
N HIS A 140 -1.25 1.31 13.75
CA HIS A 140 -1.36 2.68 13.27
C HIS A 140 -0.17 3.53 13.74
N ARG A 141 0.39 4.33 12.83
CA ARG A 141 1.35 5.40 13.10
C ARG A 141 0.98 6.60 12.27
N GLU A 142 1.43 7.77 12.71
CA GLU A 142 1.22 9.01 12.01
C GLU A 142 2.40 9.96 12.16
N LEU A 143 2.49 10.91 11.24
CA LEU A 143 3.32 12.10 11.38
C LEU A 143 2.39 13.32 11.44
N ASP A 144 2.64 14.18 12.41
CA ASP A 144 1.95 15.47 12.46
C ASP A 144 2.38 16.39 11.32
N GLY A 145 1.72 17.56 11.22
CA GLY A 145 1.98 18.51 10.13
C GLY A 145 3.42 19.01 10.11
N ALA A 146 4.04 19.25 11.26
CA ALA A 146 5.42 19.74 11.35
C ALA A 146 6.41 18.66 10.89
N GLN A 147 6.20 17.42 11.30
CA GLN A 147 7.00 16.26 10.89
C GLN A 147 6.86 15.98 9.38
N LEU A 148 5.63 16.08 8.86
CA LEU A 148 5.36 15.91 7.43
C LEU A 148 6.03 17.00 6.59
N GLU A 149 5.94 18.26 6.99
CA GLU A 149 6.63 19.37 6.31
C GLU A 149 8.15 19.20 6.34
N GLN A 150 8.69 18.76 7.48
CA GLN A 150 10.11 18.47 7.62
C GLN A 150 10.54 17.31 6.70
N LEU A 151 9.77 16.22 6.66
CA LEU A 151 10.01 15.09 5.76
C LEU A 151 10.00 15.53 4.30
N GLN A 152 9.00 16.30 3.89
CA GLN A 152 8.88 16.83 2.52
C GLN A 152 10.08 17.72 2.14
N ARG A 153 10.53 18.59 3.07
CA ARG A 153 11.70 19.43 2.85
C ARG A 153 12.97 18.57 2.69
N ARG A 154 13.22 17.66 3.65
CA ARG A 154 14.40 16.79 3.63
C ARG A 154 14.45 15.88 2.40
N ALA A 155 13.31 15.32 1.99
CA ALA A 155 13.24 14.52 0.78
C ALA A 155 13.66 15.33 -0.46
N ARG A 156 13.17 16.59 -0.60
CA ARG A 156 13.59 17.47 -1.70
C ARG A 156 15.08 17.80 -1.65
N GLU A 157 15.62 18.12 -0.48
CA GLU A 157 17.06 18.42 -0.27
C GLU A 157 17.94 17.26 -0.71
N HIS A 158 17.49 16.02 -0.54
CA HIS A 158 18.23 14.82 -0.92
C HIS A 158 17.85 14.24 -2.29
N GLY A 159 17.08 14.97 -3.11
CA GLY A 159 16.70 14.53 -4.46
C GLY A 159 15.85 13.25 -4.48
N THR A 160 14.97 13.07 -3.49
CA THR A 160 14.07 11.94 -3.39
C THR A 160 12.64 12.39 -3.08
N THR A 161 11.74 11.44 -2.89
CA THR A 161 10.33 11.67 -2.59
C THR A 161 9.99 11.26 -1.16
N VAL A 162 8.83 11.70 -0.65
CA VAL A 162 8.27 11.20 0.62
C VAL A 162 8.12 9.67 0.56
N HIS A 163 7.64 9.13 -0.56
CA HIS A 163 7.54 7.68 -0.76
C HIS A 163 8.92 7.01 -0.67
N GLY A 164 9.95 7.58 -1.31
CA GLY A 164 11.31 7.08 -1.24
C GLY A 164 11.83 6.97 0.19
N ALA A 165 11.62 8.02 1.00
CA ALA A 165 12.05 8.05 2.39
C ALA A 165 11.29 7.03 3.28
N LEU A 166 9.96 6.95 3.14
CA LEU A 166 9.14 6.00 3.92
C LEU A 166 9.48 4.56 3.59
N THR A 167 9.67 4.26 2.31
CA THR A 167 10.02 2.91 1.84
C THR A 167 11.46 2.52 2.22
N ALA A 168 12.41 3.47 2.20
CA ALA A 168 13.76 3.25 2.71
C ALA A 168 13.75 2.89 4.21
N ALA A 169 12.98 3.63 5.02
CA ALA A 169 12.81 3.33 6.44
C ALA A 169 12.25 1.92 6.67
N LEU A 170 11.23 1.53 5.90
CA LEU A 170 10.63 0.20 5.97
C LEU A 170 11.62 -0.91 5.56
N ALA A 171 12.36 -0.72 4.47
CA ALA A 171 13.35 -1.70 4.00
C ALA A 171 14.50 -1.88 4.99
N ILE A 172 15.01 -0.78 5.57
CA ILE A 172 16.08 -0.80 6.58
C ILE A 172 15.60 -1.51 7.86
N ALA A 173 14.39 -1.19 8.34
CA ALA A 173 13.81 -1.86 9.50
C ALA A 173 13.62 -3.36 9.27
N ALA A 174 13.14 -3.76 8.09
CA ALA A 174 13.01 -5.16 7.72
C ALA A 174 14.37 -5.88 7.66
N GLY A 175 15.41 -5.21 7.17
CA GLY A 175 16.78 -5.73 7.16
C GLY A 175 17.36 -5.91 8.58
N HIS A 176 17.06 -5.02 9.51
CA HIS A 176 17.46 -5.13 10.91
C HIS A 176 16.73 -6.28 11.63
N ASP A 177 15.45 -6.51 11.31
CA ASP A 177 14.64 -7.59 11.86
C ASP A 177 15.07 -8.98 11.35
N HIS A 178 15.70 -9.04 10.17
CA HIS A 178 16.09 -10.29 9.53
C HIS A 178 17.30 -10.91 10.26
N GLN A 179 17.23 -12.23 10.57
CA GLN A 179 18.28 -12.93 11.33
C GLN A 179 19.67 -12.86 10.69
N ARG A 180 19.72 -12.95 9.34
CA ARG A 180 20.99 -12.93 8.58
C ARG A 180 21.48 -11.53 8.24
N ARG A 181 20.72 -10.48 8.56
CA ARG A 181 21.03 -9.08 8.24
C ARG A 181 21.52 -8.90 6.79
N PRO A 182 20.68 -9.15 5.80
CA PRO A 182 21.07 -9.07 4.40
C PRO A 182 21.46 -7.62 4.04
N SER A 183 22.36 -7.46 3.07
CA SER A 183 22.69 -6.14 2.55
C SER A 183 21.61 -5.57 1.61
N HIS A 184 20.74 -6.43 1.10
CA HIS A 184 19.66 -6.04 0.18
C HIS A 184 18.32 -6.57 0.67
N ILE A 185 17.26 -5.77 0.46
CA ILE A 185 15.86 -6.14 0.75
C ILE A 185 15.04 -5.99 -0.53
N ALA A 186 14.18 -6.99 -0.78
CA ALA A 186 13.16 -6.89 -1.81
C ALA A 186 11.86 -6.31 -1.23
N ILE A 187 11.34 -5.27 -1.86
CA ILE A 187 10.13 -4.56 -1.44
C ILE A 187 9.24 -4.24 -2.64
N GLY A 188 7.94 -4.37 -2.46
CA GLY A 188 6.96 -3.98 -3.46
C GLY A 188 6.49 -2.54 -3.29
N SER A 189 6.33 -1.84 -4.41
CA SER A 189 5.72 -0.51 -4.47
C SER A 189 4.60 -0.52 -5.51
N PRO A 190 3.33 -0.36 -5.11
CA PRO A 190 2.24 -0.18 -6.05
C PRO A 190 2.38 1.11 -6.85
N ILE A 191 2.14 1.02 -8.13
CA ILE A 191 2.07 2.15 -9.07
C ILE A 191 0.63 2.26 -9.54
N ASP A 192 0.02 3.43 -9.36
CA ASP A 192 -1.25 3.78 -9.97
C ASP A 192 -1.03 4.09 -11.46
N PHE A 193 -1.82 3.45 -12.31
CA PHE A 193 -1.71 3.56 -13.77
C PHE A 193 -2.99 4.04 -14.46
N ARG A 194 -3.95 4.62 -13.72
CA ARG A 194 -5.23 5.11 -14.27
C ARG A 194 -5.07 6.05 -15.45
N ASP A 195 -4.15 7.00 -15.33
CA ASP A 195 -3.85 8.02 -16.31
C ASP A 195 -3.10 7.50 -17.56
N GLU A 196 -2.57 6.29 -17.48
CA GLU A 196 -1.83 5.63 -18.54
C GLU A 196 -2.65 4.60 -19.34
N LEU A 197 -3.91 4.35 -18.94
CA LEU A 197 -4.84 3.46 -19.65
C LEU A 197 -5.41 4.14 -20.91
N GLU A 198 -5.88 3.35 -21.85
CA GLU A 198 -6.45 3.80 -23.13
C GLU A 198 -7.91 3.32 -23.30
N PRO A 199 -8.93 4.18 -23.04
CA PRO A 199 -8.83 5.56 -22.54
C PRO A 199 -8.41 5.65 -21.05
N PRO A 200 -7.88 6.81 -20.62
CA PRO A 200 -7.58 7.05 -19.20
C PRO A 200 -8.81 6.88 -18.32
N VAL A 201 -8.61 6.31 -17.14
CA VAL A 201 -9.64 6.12 -16.13
C VAL A 201 -9.65 7.33 -15.20
N ARG A 202 -10.83 7.87 -14.94
CA ARG A 202 -11.00 9.04 -14.08
C ARG A 202 -10.84 8.65 -12.61
N PRO A 203 -10.43 9.57 -11.74
CA PRO A 203 -10.28 9.31 -10.30
C PRO A 203 -11.58 8.89 -9.58
N ASP A 204 -12.74 9.26 -10.13
CA ASP A 204 -14.07 8.93 -9.60
C ASP A 204 -14.62 7.58 -10.08
N GLU A 205 -13.91 6.88 -10.96
CA GLU A 205 -14.30 5.57 -11.44
C GLU A 205 -13.78 4.46 -10.51
N VAL A 206 -14.71 3.61 -10.08
CA VAL A 206 -14.44 2.53 -9.11
C VAL A 206 -13.67 1.40 -9.78
N GLY A 207 -12.62 0.94 -9.11
CA GLY A 207 -11.82 -0.19 -9.60
C GLY A 207 -10.47 -0.32 -8.88
N THR A 208 -9.70 -1.30 -9.32
CA THR A 208 -8.33 -1.53 -8.88
C THR A 208 -7.39 -1.27 -10.05
N TYR A 209 -6.70 -0.13 -10.00
CA TYR A 209 -5.82 0.34 -11.09
C TYR A 209 -4.39 0.54 -10.60
N VAL A 210 -3.92 -0.41 -9.81
CA VAL A 210 -2.56 -0.43 -9.27
C VAL A 210 -1.88 -1.75 -9.58
N ALA A 211 -0.59 -1.69 -9.81
CA ALA A 211 0.26 -2.87 -9.97
C ALA A 211 1.50 -2.74 -9.09
N THR A 212 1.80 -3.78 -8.32
CA THR A 212 2.95 -3.77 -7.41
C THR A 212 4.22 -4.14 -8.14
N VAL A 213 5.13 -3.19 -8.23
CA VAL A 213 6.45 -3.39 -8.86
C VAL A 213 7.47 -3.75 -7.78
N PRO A 214 8.20 -4.87 -7.93
CA PRO A 214 9.27 -5.23 -7.00
C PRO A 214 10.50 -4.36 -7.24
N VAL A 215 11.18 -3.97 -6.15
CA VAL A 215 12.46 -3.27 -6.15
C VAL A 215 13.41 -3.97 -5.18
N VAL A 216 14.69 -4.07 -5.54
CA VAL A 216 15.75 -4.59 -4.66
C VAL A 216 16.62 -3.42 -4.20
N LEU A 217 16.62 -3.15 -2.89
CA LEU A 217 17.32 -2.03 -2.28
C LEU A 217 18.57 -2.48 -1.54
N ASP A 218 19.70 -1.83 -1.80
CA ASP A 218 20.93 -1.94 -1.03
C ASP A 218 20.79 -1.10 0.25
N ILE A 219 20.42 -1.75 1.36
CA ILE A 219 20.19 -1.11 2.65
C ILE A 219 21.47 -0.87 3.47
N ALA A 220 22.62 -1.26 2.96
CA ALA A 220 23.91 -0.94 3.57
C ALA A 220 24.34 0.50 3.30
N ARG A 221 23.71 1.18 2.34
CA ARG A 221 23.95 2.59 2.01
C ARG A 221 23.36 3.54 3.05
N PRO A 222 23.83 4.80 3.09
CA PRO A 222 23.21 5.85 3.87
C PRO A 222 21.71 6.02 3.52
N PHE A 223 20.87 6.32 4.50
CA PHE A 223 19.41 6.39 4.39
C PHE A 223 18.92 7.14 3.15
N TRP A 224 19.41 8.35 2.92
CA TRP A 224 18.96 9.19 1.79
C TRP A 224 19.41 8.67 0.43
N GLU A 225 20.50 7.92 0.38
CA GLU A 225 20.91 7.21 -0.84
C GLU A 225 20.00 6.04 -1.16
N VAL A 226 19.58 5.28 -0.14
CA VAL A 226 18.55 4.22 -0.29
C VAL A 226 17.25 4.82 -0.81
N ALA A 227 16.80 5.92 -0.21
CA ALA A 227 15.56 6.61 -0.60
C ALA A 227 15.61 7.12 -2.05
N ARG A 228 16.75 7.68 -2.47
CA ARG A 228 16.97 8.16 -3.84
C ARG A 228 17.02 7.00 -4.83
N ALA A 229 17.78 5.94 -4.51
CA ALA A 229 17.87 4.75 -5.37
C ALA A 229 16.48 4.14 -5.65
N LEU A 230 15.60 4.07 -4.65
CA LEU A 230 14.22 3.65 -4.86
C LEU A 230 13.47 4.58 -5.81
N THR A 231 13.57 5.90 -5.59
CA THR A 231 12.86 6.89 -6.42
C THR A 231 13.28 6.81 -7.89
N ASP A 232 14.59 6.66 -8.12
CA ASP A 232 15.16 6.54 -9.46
C ASP A 232 14.74 5.23 -10.14
N ASP A 233 14.83 4.09 -9.43
CA ASP A 233 14.46 2.78 -9.97
C ASP A 233 12.96 2.69 -10.29
N LEU A 234 12.09 3.15 -9.39
CA LEU A 234 10.64 3.19 -9.67
C LEU A 234 10.30 4.11 -10.83
N GLY A 235 10.96 5.27 -10.93
CA GLY A 235 10.80 6.18 -12.04
C GLY A 235 11.19 5.54 -13.38
N GLU A 236 12.29 4.79 -13.43
CA GLU A 236 12.71 4.05 -14.62
C GLU A 236 11.75 2.92 -14.95
N ARG A 237 11.38 2.10 -13.98
CA ARG A 237 10.42 0.99 -14.15
C ARG A 237 9.06 1.50 -14.65
N ARG A 238 8.58 2.65 -14.16
CA ARG A 238 7.36 3.27 -14.66
C ARG A 238 7.51 3.70 -16.13
N ARG A 239 8.62 4.37 -16.49
CA ARG A 239 8.88 4.76 -17.90
C ARG A 239 8.93 3.57 -18.83
N GLN A 240 9.48 2.44 -18.37
CA GLN A 240 9.54 1.19 -19.11
C GLN A 240 8.20 0.42 -19.14
N GLY A 241 7.23 0.81 -18.30
CA GLY A 241 5.90 0.20 -18.22
C GLY A 241 5.88 -1.14 -17.50
N HIS A 242 6.78 -1.36 -16.52
CA HIS A 242 6.84 -2.61 -15.76
C HIS A 242 5.56 -2.94 -15.01
N HIS A 243 4.78 -1.94 -14.60
CA HIS A 243 3.46 -2.13 -14.01
C HIS A 243 2.47 -2.77 -14.99
N PHE A 244 2.53 -2.44 -16.30
CA PHE A 244 1.69 -3.10 -17.31
C PHE A 244 2.13 -4.54 -17.60
N ASN A 245 3.41 -4.85 -17.45
CA ASN A 245 3.88 -6.22 -17.58
C ASN A 245 3.29 -7.12 -16.47
N LEU A 246 3.14 -6.60 -15.25
CA LEU A 246 2.43 -7.33 -14.19
C LEU A 246 0.96 -7.56 -14.55
N VAL A 247 0.26 -6.56 -15.11
CA VAL A 247 -1.12 -6.73 -15.60
C VAL A 247 -1.16 -7.80 -16.71
N THR A 248 -0.16 -7.81 -17.60
CA THR A 248 -0.02 -8.84 -18.65
C THR A 248 0.19 -10.23 -18.05
N LEU A 249 1.04 -10.36 -17.02
CA LEU A 249 1.26 -11.61 -16.30
C LEU A 249 -0.04 -12.12 -15.67
N VAL A 250 -0.76 -11.26 -14.96
CA VAL A 250 -2.04 -11.63 -14.33
C VAL A 250 -3.06 -12.05 -15.39
N ALA A 251 -3.22 -11.30 -16.47
CA ALA A 251 -4.16 -11.64 -17.55
C ALA A 251 -3.84 -12.99 -18.22
N SER A 252 -2.56 -13.38 -18.29
CA SER A 252 -2.12 -14.61 -18.97
C SER A 252 -1.98 -15.83 -18.05
N ALA A 253 -1.61 -15.64 -16.78
CA ALA A 253 -1.19 -16.71 -15.87
C ALA A 253 -2.02 -16.79 -14.58
N ALA A 254 -2.96 -15.87 -14.31
CA ALA A 254 -3.81 -15.96 -13.13
C ALA A 254 -4.69 -17.21 -13.13
N PRO A 255 -4.98 -17.79 -11.95
CA PRO A 255 -5.89 -18.90 -11.82
C PRO A 255 -7.26 -18.57 -12.40
N ARG A 256 -7.79 -19.47 -13.23
CA ARG A 256 -9.12 -19.29 -13.83
C ARG A 256 -10.23 -19.98 -13.04
N CYS A 257 -9.87 -20.77 -12.04
CA CYS A 257 -10.80 -21.44 -11.13
C CYS A 257 -10.16 -21.65 -9.76
N MET A 258 -10.97 -21.95 -8.76
CA MET A 258 -10.50 -22.20 -7.38
C MET A 258 -9.55 -23.40 -7.25
N ALA A 259 -9.66 -24.40 -8.14
CA ALA A 259 -8.75 -25.55 -8.13
C ALA A 259 -7.30 -25.14 -8.43
N ASP A 260 -7.12 -24.17 -9.32
CA ASP A 260 -5.80 -23.66 -9.72
C ASP A 260 -5.24 -22.63 -8.76
N ALA A 261 -6.10 -22.01 -7.94
CA ALA A 261 -5.73 -20.93 -7.03
C ALA A 261 -4.72 -21.38 -5.98
N ARG A 262 -4.93 -22.53 -5.32
CA ARG A 262 -4.03 -23.01 -4.25
C ARG A 262 -2.61 -23.29 -4.73
N PRO A 263 -2.38 -24.05 -5.84
CA PRO A 263 -1.03 -24.24 -6.38
C PRO A 263 -0.36 -22.92 -6.78
N PHE A 264 -1.09 -22.02 -7.41
CA PHE A 264 -0.59 -20.70 -7.78
C PHE A 264 -0.14 -19.88 -6.55
N MET A 265 -0.97 -19.88 -5.50
CA MET A 265 -0.67 -19.16 -4.27
C MET A 265 0.54 -19.73 -3.53
N ALA A 266 0.65 -21.08 -3.49
CA ALA A 266 1.81 -21.75 -2.91
C ALA A 266 3.09 -21.41 -3.67
N PHE A 267 3.02 -21.39 -5.01
CA PHE A 267 4.13 -20.96 -5.85
C PHE A 267 4.53 -19.51 -5.57
N MET A 268 3.57 -18.57 -5.54
CA MET A 268 3.84 -17.18 -5.26
C MET A 268 4.42 -16.96 -3.85
N GLU A 269 4.01 -17.73 -2.86
CA GLU A 269 4.55 -17.66 -1.50
C GLU A 269 6.00 -18.17 -1.43
N ALA A 270 6.32 -19.27 -2.13
CA ALA A 270 7.65 -19.85 -2.14
C ALA A 270 8.63 -19.03 -2.98
N GLU A 271 8.23 -18.67 -4.18
CA GLU A 271 9.08 -18.12 -5.23
C GLU A 271 8.84 -16.61 -5.48
N GLY A 272 7.72 -16.06 -4.98
CA GLY A 272 7.41 -14.64 -5.16
C GLY A 272 8.53 -13.73 -4.64
N PRO A 273 8.92 -12.70 -5.39
CA PRO A 273 10.10 -11.90 -5.09
C PRO A 273 9.94 -11.05 -3.82
N ILE A 274 8.70 -10.76 -3.41
CA ILE A 274 8.38 -9.82 -2.33
C ILE A 274 7.32 -10.39 -1.39
N ASN A 275 7.45 -10.07 -0.10
CA ASN A 275 6.40 -10.23 0.91
C ASN A 275 6.34 -9.04 1.88
N LEU A 276 7.01 -7.96 1.50
CA LEU A 276 7.04 -6.64 2.13
C LEU A 276 6.57 -5.61 1.10
N CYS A 277 5.68 -4.70 1.48
CA CYS A 277 5.12 -3.74 0.53
C CYS A 277 4.95 -2.35 1.16
N SER A 278 5.21 -1.32 0.37
CA SER A 278 4.98 0.09 0.72
C SER A 278 3.99 0.69 -0.27
N SER A 279 2.71 0.68 0.10
CA SER A 279 1.61 1.24 -0.70
C SER A 279 1.33 2.68 -0.29
N ASN A 280 1.68 3.63 -1.14
CA ASN A 280 1.53 5.05 -0.84
C ASN A 280 0.77 5.75 -1.98
N ILE A 281 -0.46 6.17 -1.70
CA ILE A 281 -1.29 6.94 -2.64
C ILE A 281 -0.98 8.44 -2.61
N GLY A 282 -0.01 8.86 -1.78
CA GLY A 282 0.38 10.26 -1.68
C GLY A 282 -0.63 11.13 -0.94
N ARG A 283 -0.76 12.37 -1.37
CA ARG A 283 -1.74 13.31 -0.81
C ARG A 283 -3.11 13.05 -1.45
N TYR A 284 -4.08 12.65 -0.62
CA TYR A 284 -5.48 12.59 -1.04
C TYR A 284 -6.21 13.86 -0.57
N PRO A 285 -6.83 14.64 -1.47
CA PRO A 285 -7.48 15.90 -1.13
C PRO A 285 -8.89 15.66 -0.56
N PHE A 286 -9.00 14.86 0.50
CA PHE A 286 -10.29 14.62 1.16
C PHE A 286 -10.84 15.91 1.71
N PRO A 287 -12.13 16.26 1.49
CA PRO A 287 -12.70 17.53 1.91
C PRO A 287 -12.75 17.66 3.45
N GLU A 288 -12.46 18.85 3.98
CA GLU A 288 -12.60 19.15 5.41
C GLU A 288 -14.06 19.30 5.84
N ARG A 289 -14.98 19.46 4.87
CA ARG A 289 -16.39 19.67 5.11
C ARG A 289 -17.25 19.13 3.97
N ILE A 290 -18.31 18.42 4.32
CA ILE A 290 -19.38 18.01 3.41
C ILE A 290 -20.72 18.40 4.07
N GLY A 291 -21.41 19.37 3.52
CA GLY A 291 -22.62 19.92 4.16
C GLY A 291 -22.36 20.41 5.58
N ALA A 292 -23.10 19.87 6.54
CA ALA A 292 -22.91 20.16 7.97
C ALA A 292 -21.78 19.34 8.63
N LEU A 293 -21.29 18.31 7.97
CA LEU A 293 -20.26 17.43 8.51
C LEU A 293 -18.89 18.13 8.46
N ARG A 294 -18.13 18.03 9.54
CA ARG A 294 -16.70 18.38 9.60
C ARG A 294 -15.91 17.08 9.57
N LEU A 295 -14.91 17.02 8.72
CA LEU A 295 -14.16 15.79 8.44
C LEU A 295 -12.67 16.03 8.73
N SER A 296 -12.02 15.02 9.29
CA SER A 296 -10.58 14.99 9.54
C SER A 296 -10.03 13.58 9.35
N ASP A 297 -8.72 13.48 9.26
CA ASP A 297 -7.97 12.23 9.39
C ASP A 297 -8.38 11.12 8.41
N ALA A 298 -8.80 11.51 7.19
CA ALA A 298 -9.13 10.56 6.16
C ALA A 298 -7.89 9.73 5.77
N GLN A 299 -7.98 8.43 5.96
CA GLN A 299 -6.88 7.51 5.73
C GLN A 299 -7.38 6.19 5.12
N PHE A 300 -6.50 5.47 4.44
CA PHE A 300 -6.80 4.14 3.98
C PHE A 300 -5.89 3.10 4.63
N LEU A 301 -6.36 1.89 4.65
CA LEU A 301 -5.59 0.71 5.01
C LEU A 301 -5.93 -0.42 4.05
N THR A 302 -5.06 -1.39 3.94
CA THR A 302 -5.28 -2.54 3.06
C THR A 302 -5.26 -3.83 3.87
N GLY A 303 -6.09 -4.79 3.49
CA GLY A 303 -5.90 -6.16 3.89
C GLY A 303 -4.62 -6.71 3.27
N ILE A 304 -4.13 -7.83 3.77
CA ILE A 304 -2.94 -8.46 3.24
C ILE A 304 -3.33 -9.45 2.12
N SER A 305 -2.60 -9.37 1.02
CA SER A 305 -2.66 -10.36 -0.04
C SER A 305 -1.96 -11.66 0.39
N VAL A 306 -2.11 -12.69 -0.43
CA VAL A 306 -1.50 -14.01 -0.20
C VAL A 306 0.01 -13.92 0.08
N ASN A 307 0.71 -12.99 -0.56
CA ASN A 307 2.16 -12.91 -0.55
C ASN A 307 2.70 -11.86 0.44
N GLY A 308 1.83 -11.03 1.04
CA GLY A 308 2.28 -9.99 1.96
C GLY A 308 2.32 -10.49 3.39
N TYR A 309 3.46 -10.35 4.07
CA TYR A 309 3.55 -10.59 5.51
C TYR A 309 3.54 -9.29 6.32
N PHE A 310 4.02 -8.20 5.73
CA PHE A 310 4.03 -6.88 6.33
C PHE A 310 3.85 -5.83 5.25
N VAL A 311 2.78 -5.05 5.33
CA VAL A 311 2.40 -4.07 4.30
C VAL A 311 2.14 -2.72 4.96
N ALA A 312 2.77 -1.68 4.44
CA ALA A 312 2.50 -0.29 4.82
C ALA A 312 1.50 0.33 3.83
N ALA A 313 0.37 0.82 4.34
CA ALA A 313 -0.58 1.64 3.60
C ALA A 313 -0.44 3.09 4.06
N ILE A 314 -0.19 3.99 3.12
CA ILE A 314 0.26 5.35 3.43
C ILE A 314 -0.52 6.35 2.60
N ASN A 315 -1.02 7.39 3.26
CA ASN A 315 -1.50 8.60 2.60
C ASN A 315 -1.32 9.82 3.50
N SER A 316 -1.41 10.99 2.91
CA SER A 316 -1.57 12.23 3.67
C SER A 316 -2.90 12.90 3.33
N SER A 317 -3.56 13.39 4.35
CA SER A 317 -4.78 14.21 4.27
C SER A 317 -4.82 15.17 5.46
N HIS A 318 -5.57 16.25 5.36
CA HIS A 318 -5.79 17.20 6.46
C HIS A 318 -4.50 17.66 7.18
N GLY A 319 -3.38 17.76 6.42
CA GLY A 319 -2.09 18.20 6.96
C GLY A 319 -1.31 17.13 7.75
N ARG A 320 -1.77 15.92 7.82
CA ARG A 320 -1.11 14.79 8.52
C ARG A 320 -0.74 13.67 7.55
N LEU A 321 0.21 12.82 7.92
CA LEU A 321 0.52 11.59 7.19
C LEU A 321 0.16 10.39 8.06
N PHE A 322 -0.60 9.48 7.48
CA PHE A 322 -1.01 8.23 8.10
C PHE A 322 -0.15 7.09 7.56
N TRP A 323 0.42 6.31 8.47
CA TRP A 323 1.29 5.18 8.15
C TRP A 323 0.76 3.93 8.85
N ASN A 324 -0.13 3.25 8.15
CA ASN A 324 -0.82 2.07 8.63
C ASN A 324 -0.04 0.81 8.23
N PHE A 325 0.28 -0.05 9.19
CA PHE A 325 0.97 -1.32 8.95
C PHE A 325 0.01 -2.47 9.16
N THR A 326 -0.22 -3.25 8.13
CA THR A 326 -0.95 -4.51 8.24
C THR A 326 0.00 -5.69 8.17
N TYR A 327 -0.28 -6.73 8.94
CA TYR A 327 0.58 -7.91 9.04
C TYR A 327 -0.25 -9.18 9.24
N ILE A 328 0.33 -10.34 8.89
CA ILE A 328 -0.28 -11.64 9.15
C ILE A 328 0.10 -12.06 10.58
N ASP A 329 -0.91 -12.14 11.45
CA ASP A 329 -0.74 -12.61 12.82
C ASP A 329 -0.13 -14.02 12.84
N GLU A 330 0.65 -14.34 13.88
CA GLU A 330 1.45 -15.55 14.03
C GLU A 330 2.66 -15.65 13.07
N ALA A 331 2.51 -15.29 11.78
CA ALA A 331 3.65 -15.22 10.86
C ALA A 331 4.59 -14.06 11.24
N VAL A 332 4.00 -12.93 11.61
CA VAL A 332 4.69 -11.78 12.22
C VAL A 332 3.98 -11.49 13.55
N PRO A 333 4.37 -12.12 14.67
CA PRO A 333 3.71 -11.92 15.96
C PRO A 333 3.61 -10.44 16.34
N GLY A 334 2.54 -10.04 17.04
CA GLY A 334 2.22 -8.65 17.33
C GLY A 334 3.38 -7.86 17.95
N GLU A 335 4.16 -8.43 18.87
CA GLU A 335 5.35 -7.80 19.44
C GLU A 335 6.46 -7.53 18.40
N ARG A 336 6.60 -8.43 17.42
CA ARG A 336 7.54 -8.27 16.31
C ARG A 336 7.06 -7.20 15.34
N ALA A 337 5.77 -7.20 15.00
CA ALA A 337 5.15 -6.18 14.17
C ALA A 337 5.28 -4.79 14.80
N GLU A 338 5.08 -4.68 16.12
CA GLU A 338 5.26 -3.45 16.88
C GLU A 338 6.70 -2.93 16.85
N ARG A 339 7.69 -3.83 17.01
CA ARG A 339 9.12 -3.45 16.86
C ARG A 339 9.42 -2.97 15.45
N LEU A 340 8.96 -3.69 14.41
CA LEU A 340 9.14 -3.26 13.02
C LEU A 340 8.56 -1.87 12.76
N ALA A 341 7.32 -1.61 13.17
CA ALA A 341 6.68 -0.32 13.00
C ALA A 341 7.43 0.81 13.75
N LYS A 342 7.88 0.51 14.98
CA LYS A 342 8.68 1.44 15.78
C LYS A 342 10.03 1.74 15.13
N ASP A 343 10.71 0.72 14.61
CA ASP A 343 12.01 0.86 13.96
C ASP A 343 11.87 1.64 12.63
N CYS A 344 10.78 1.43 11.86
CA CYS A 344 10.46 2.25 10.70
C CYS A 344 10.35 3.72 11.06
N LEU A 345 9.49 4.04 12.04
CA LEU A 345 9.27 5.42 12.49
C LEU A 345 10.56 6.02 13.05
N GLY A 346 11.27 5.30 13.90
CA GLY A 346 12.55 5.75 14.51
C GLY A 346 13.62 6.03 13.47
N THR A 347 13.77 5.16 12.46
CA THR A 347 14.71 5.33 11.35
C THR A 347 14.38 6.60 10.55
N LEU A 348 13.10 6.80 10.21
CA LEU A 348 12.65 7.99 9.49
C LEU A 348 12.91 9.26 10.30
N LEU A 349 12.45 9.30 11.56
CA LEU A 349 12.60 10.47 12.43
C LEU A 349 14.08 10.82 12.66
N SER A 350 14.93 9.84 12.85
CA SER A 350 16.38 10.05 12.95
C SER A 350 16.95 10.69 11.68
N ALA A 351 16.51 10.24 10.51
CA ALA A 351 16.99 10.77 9.24
C ALA A 351 16.53 12.22 8.99
N ILE A 352 15.27 12.54 9.31
CA ILE A 352 14.74 13.90 9.09
C ILE A 352 15.29 14.92 10.10
N HIS A 353 15.66 14.49 11.32
CA HIS A 353 16.22 15.34 12.35
C HIS A 353 17.75 15.45 12.31
N ALA A 354 18.43 14.58 11.53
CA ALA A 354 19.88 14.65 11.42
C ALA A 354 20.33 16.04 10.95
N PRO A 355 21.34 16.66 11.61
CA PRO A 355 21.87 17.93 11.17
C PRO A 355 22.42 17.82 9.74
N GLN A 356 22.28 18.87 8.95
CA GLN A 356 22.96 18.94 7.65
C GLN A 356 24.46 18.90 7.91
N ARG A 357 25.16 17.91 7.33
CA ARG A 357 26.61 17.98 7.25
C ARG A 357 26.94 19.22 6.43
N SER A 358 27.59 20.20 7.06
CA SER A 358 28.04 21.38 6.35
C SER A 358 29.06 20.93 5.29
N ALA A 359 28.93 21.44 4.07
CA ALA A 359 29.85 21.22 2.95
C ALA A 359 31.29 21.71 3.21
N LEU A 360 31.66 21.98 4.44
CA LEU A 360 32.95 22.54 4.89
C LEU A 360 33.92 21.48 5.45
N GLU A 361 33.55 20.20 5.47
CA GLU A 361 34.44 19.14 5.97
C GLU A 361 35.08 18.26 4.85
N GLU A 362 34.91 18.63 3.58
CA GLU A 362 35.54 17.98 2.41
C GLU A 362 36.57 18.91 1.73
N GLN A 363 37.37 19.65 2.49
CA GLN A 363 38.55 20.34 1.94
C GLN A 363 39.84 19.85 2.59
#